data_fe1b5d98b412cfb42c107d6837cec4a8
#
_entry.id   fe1b5d98b412cfb42c107d6837cec4a8
#
_cell.length_a   1.000
_cell.length_b   1.000
_cell.length_c   1.000
_cell.angle_alpha   90.00
_cell.angle_beta   90.00
_cell.angle_gamma   90.00
#
_symmetry.space_group_name_H-M   'P 1'
#
loop_
_entity.id
_entity.type
_entity.pdbx_description
1 polymer ?
#
loop_
_entity_poly.entity_id
_entity_poly.type
_entity_poly.pdbx_seq_one_letter_code
_entity_poly.pdbx_strand_id
1 'polypeptide(L)'
;MYDTGAAWENLALQGSLKDLVVHGMQGFDYEKARTALNIPDHYEVCAMIAIGKKGRKEELPENLQKREEPNGRRPLEEIVIEGVFRGK
;
A
#
# COMPACT_ATOMS: atom_id res chain seq x y z
N MET A 1 -1.03 2.31 14.58
CA MET A 1 -1.07 1.48 13.37
C MET A 1 -2.45 1.12 12.88
N TYR A 2 -3.30 0.74 13.79
CA TYR A 2 -4.67 0.37 13.46
C TYR A 2 -5.42 1.52 12.75
N ASP A 3 -5.42 2.68 13.38
CA ASP A 3 -6.08 3.87 12.81
C ASP A 3 -5.37 4.37 11.54
N THR A 4 -4.07 4.20 11.49
CA THR A 4 -3.28 4.61 10.32
C THR A 4 -3.69 3.80 9.10
N GLY A 5 -3.89 2.49 9.28
CA GLY A 5 -4.35 1.64 8.20
C GLY A 5 -5.73 2.03 7.70
N ALA A 6 -6.63 2.39 8.62
CA ALA A 6 -7.97 2.82 8.25
C ALA A 6 -7.93 4.14 7.47
N ALA A 7 -7.08 5.07 7.91
CA ALA A 7 -6.92 6.34 7.21
C ALA A 7 -6.33 6.12 5.81
N TRP A 8 -5.39 5.19 5.70
CA TRP A 8 -4.80 4.83 4.42
C TRP A 8 -5.88 4.35 3.44
N GLU A 9 -6.76 3.49 3.90
CA GLU A 9 -7.82 2.96 3.04
C GLU A 9 -8.77 4.07 2.59
N ASN A 10 -9.13 4.97 3.50
CA ASN A 10 -9.98 6.10 3.15
C ASN A 10 -9.32 6.99 2.08
N LEU A 11 -8.02 7.20 2.22
CA LEU A 11 -7.26 7.97 1.22
C LEU A 11 -7.28 7.27 -0.13
N ALA A 12 -7.09 5.96 -0.15
CA ALA A 12 -7.09 5.18 -1.38
C ALA A 12 -8.45 5.22 -2.06
N LEU A 13 -9.53 5.07 -1.29
CA LEU A 13 -10.88 5.13 -1.83
C LEU A 13 -11.21 6.50 -2.41
N GLN A 14 -10.85 7.55 -1.68
CA GLN A 14 -11.10 8.91 -2.16
C GLN A 14 -10.31 9.19 -3.43
N GLY A 15 -9.05 8.74 -3.48
CA GLY A 15 -8.24 8.90 -4.68
C GLY A 15 -8.86 8.19 -5.88
N SER A 16 -9.35 6.96 -5.65
CA SER A 16 -10.00 6.19 -6.70
C SER A 16 -11.24 6.90 -7.24
N LEU A 17 -12.02 7.52 -6.35
CA LEU A 17 -13.20 8.28 -6.76
C LEU A 17 -12.84 9.50 -7.60
N LYS A 18 -11.63 9.99 -7.47
CA LYS A 18 -11.12 11.12 -8.25
C LYS A 18 -10.30 10.68 -9.46
N ASP A 19 -10.36 9.41 -9.80
CA ASP A 19 -9.64 8.85 -10.94
C ASP A 19 -8.12 8.91 -10.76
N LEU A 20 -7.65 8.80 -9.53
CA LEU A 20 -6.23 8.78 -9.21
C LEU A 20 -5.83 7.38 -8.77
N VAL A 21 -4.56 7.06 -9.00
CA VAL A 21 -3.95 5.83 -8.49
C VAL A 21 -3.29 6.18 -7.16
N VAL A 22 -3.55 5.36 -6.15
CA VAL A 22 -2.97 5.53 -4.82
C VAL A 22 -2.17 4.27 -4.51
N HIS A 23 -0.86 4.41 -4.42
CA HIS A 23 0.04 3.27 -4.28
C HIS A 23 0.85 3.37 -2.99
N GLY A 24 0.63 2.44 -2.08
CA GLY A 24 1.38 2.35 -0.84
C GLY A 24 2.64 1.53 -1.04
N MET A 25 3.76 2.01 -0.49
CA MET A 25 5.05 1.39 -0.66
C MET A 25 5.79 1.30 0.67
N GLN A 26 6.63 0.28 0.79
CA GLN A 26 7.47 0.09 1.98
C GLN A 26 8.95 -0.07 1.67
N GLY A 27 9.33 -0.22 0.43
CA GLY A 27 10.71 -0.49 0.06
C GLY A 27 11.61 0.74 -0.06
N PHE A 28 11.42 1.74 0.79
CA PHE A 28 12.22 2.97 0.75
C PHE A 28 13.13 3.08 1.98
N ASP A 29 14.00 4.08 1.97
CA ASP A 29 14.92 4.33 3.08
C ASP A 29 14.21 5.14 4.16
N TYR A 30 13.83 4.47 5.26
CA TYR A 30 13.06 5.08 6.35
C TYR A 30 13.84 6.19 7.06
N GLU A 31 15.15 6.00 7.25
CA GLU A 31 15.96 7.00 7.92
C GLU A 31 16.07 8.28 7.09
N LYS A 32 16.22 8.11 5.80
CA LYS A 32 16.28 9.26 4.89
C LYS A 32 14.95 10.02 4.89
N ALA A 33 13.84 9.30 4.94
CA ALA A 33 12.53 9.93 5.00
C ALA A 33 12.37 10.73 6.29
N ARG A 34 12.81 10.16 7.42
CA ARG A 34 12.75 10.86 8.71
C ARG A 34 13.53 12.16 8.66
N THR A 35 14.74 12.10 8.14
CA THR A 35 15.63 13.27 8.08
C THR A 35 15.08 14.33 7.14
N ALA A 36 14.68 13.92 5.95
CA ALA A 36 14.20 14.86 4.93
C ALA A 36 12.93 15.59 5.35
N LEU A 37 12.06 14.90 6.08
CA LEU A 37 10.76 15.46 6.49
C LEU A 37 10.71 15.90 7.94
N ASN A 38 11.83 15.80 8.65
CA ASN A 38 11.93 16.18 10.07
C ASN A 38 10.90 15.46 10.93
N ILE A 39 10.74 14.16 10.72
CA ILE A 39 9.78 13.36 11.48
C ILE A 39 10.33 13.08 12.87
N PRO A 40 9.61 13.45 13.94
CA PRO A 40 10.08 13.19 15.31
C PRO A 40 10.22 11.69 15.60
N ASP A 41 11.13 11.35 16.50
CA ASP A 41 11.42 9.95 16.81
C ASP A 41 10.23 9.17 17.34
N HIS A 42 9.30 9.84 18.00
CA HIS A 42 8.13 9.14 18.55
C HIS A 42 7.03 8.88 17.54
N TYR A 43 7.24 9.25 16.28
CA TYR A 43 6.34 8.85 15.19
C TYR A 43 6.96 7.70 14.43
N GLU A 44 6.15 6.71 14.10
CA GLU A 44 6.61 5.59 13.28
C GLU A 44 6.26 5.82 11.82
N VAL A 45 7.24 5.64 10.95
CA VAL A 45 7.02 5.74 9.50
C VAL A 45 6.54 4.39 9.02
N CYS A 46 5.29 4.30 8.59
CA CYS A 46 4.68 3.03 8.20
C CYS A 46 4.80 2.75 6.71
N ALA A 47 4.65 3.78 5.90
CA ALA A 47 4.64 3.60 4.46
C ALA A 47 4.84 4.94 3.76
N MET A 48 5.11 4.88 2.48
CA MET A 48 5.14 6.03 1.60
C MET A 48 4.04 5.81 0.56
N ILE A 49 3.32 6.86 0.23
CA ILE A 49 2.18 6.73 -0.68
C ILE A 49 2.38 7.64 -1.88
N ALA A 50 2.36 7.07 -3.07
CA ALA A 50 2.41 7.84 -4.31
C ALA A 50 0.99 7.99 -4.84
N ILE A 51 0.63 9.22 -5.18
CA ILE A 51 -0.70 9.53 -5.69
C ILE A 51 -0.54 10.27 -7.01
N GLY A 52 -1.23 9.82 -8.05
CA GLY A 52 -1.13 10.46 -9.35
C GLY A 52 -2.04 9.82 -10.37
N LYS A 53 -1.96 10.32 -11.58
CA LYS A 53 -2.74 9.76 -12.67
C LYS A 53 -2.08 8.49 -13.17
N LYS A 54 -2.89 7.54 -13.61
CA LYS A 54 -2.39 6.28 -14.13
C LYS A 54 -1.59 6.51 -15.42
N GLY A 55 -0.37 5.99 -15.44
CA GLY A 55 0.44 6.00 -16.64
C GLY A 55 0.17 4.77 -17.48
N ARG A 56 0.96 4.59 -18.52
CA ARG A 56 0.82 3.45 -19.42
C ARG A 56 1.82 2.37 -19.02
N LYS A 57 1.31 1.16 -18.87
CA LYS A 57 2.13 0.00 -18.51
C LYS A 57 3.29 -0.19 -19.51
N GLU A 58 3.04 0.08 -20.78
CA GLU A 58 4.01 -0.12 -21.85
C GLU A 58 5.23 0.79 -21.73
N GLU A 59 5.13 1.86 -20.96
CA GLU A 59 6.25 2.78 -20.73
C GLU A 59 7.21 2.28 -19.68
N LEU A 60 6.86 1.21 -18.97
CA LEU A 60 7.71 0.62 -17.94
C LEU A 60 8.73 -0.35 -18.55
N PRO A 61 9.89 -0.52 -17.89
CA PRO A 61 10.80 -1.61 -18.26
C PRO A 61 10.07 -2.95 -18.21
N GLU A 62 10.49 -3.88 -19.06
CA GLU A 62 9.80 -5.17 -19.20
C GLU A 62 9.63 -5.91 -17.88
N ASN A 63 10.65 -5.91 -17.02
CA ASN A 63 10.56 -6.59 -15.74
C ASN A 63 9.51 -5.97 -14.83
N LEU A 64 9.27 -4.68 -14.94
CA LEU A 64 8.23 -4.00 -14.15
C LEU A 64 6.85 -4.21 -14.74
N GLN A 65 6.76 -4.36 -16.07
CA GLN A 65 5.48 -4.66 -16.70
C GLN A 65 4.89 -5.97 -16.20
N LYS A 66 5.75 -6.97 -15.99
CA LYS A 66 5.31 -8.26 -15.47
C LYS A 66 4.75 -8.15 -14.06
N ARG A 67 5.28 -7.23 -13.28
CA ARG A 67 4.82 -7.02 -11.90
C ARG A 67 3.50 -6.26 -11.83
N GLU A 68 3.08 -5.66 -12.93
CA GLU A 68 1.79 -4.95 -12.98
C GLU A 68 0.60 -5.90 -13.18
N GLU A 69 0.86 -7.16 -13.50
CA GLU A 69 -0.22 -8.12 -13.68
C GLU A 69 -0.90 -8.39 -12.33
N PRO A 70 -2.24 -8.34 -12.30
CA PRO A 70 -2.97 -8.64 -11.06
C PRO A 70 -2.70 -10.07 -10.62
N ASN A 71 -2.52 -10.27 -9.33
CA ASN A 71 -2.42 -11.62 -8.79
C ASN A 71 -3.76 -12.02 -8.19
N GLY A 72 -3.86 -13.30 -7.83
CA GLY A 72 -5.07 -13.78 -7.19
C GLY A 72 -5.12 -13.42 -5.72
N ARG A 73 -6.19 -13.81 -5.08
CA ARG A 73 -6.36 -13.62 -3.64
C ARG A 73 -6.46 -14.98 -2.97
N ARG A 74 -6.11 -15.03 -1.71
CA ARG A 74 -6.24 -16.26 -0.94
C ARG A 74 -7.72 -16.64 -0.80
N PRO A 75 -8.04 -17.93 -0.79
CA PRO A 75 -9.43 -18.33 -0.56
C PRO A 75 -9.96 -17.78 0.75
N LEU A 76 -11.22 -17.43 0.78
CA LEU A 76 -11.84 -16.83 1.96
C LEU A 76 -11.69 -17.71 3.20
N GLU A 77 -11.78 -19.01 3.02
CA GLU A 77 -11.68 -20.00 4.10
C GLU A 77 -10.34 -19.96 4.80
N GLU A 78 -9.32 -19.44 4.16
CA GLU A 78 -7.98 -19.34 4.75
C GLU A 78 -7.81 -18.10 5.61
N ILE A 79 -8.65 -17.09 5.41
CA ILE A 79 -8.49 -15.81 6.10
C ILE A 79 -9.65 -15.46 7.01
N VAL A 80 -10.79 -16.11 6.84
CA VAL A 80 -11.96 -15.90 7.70
C VAL A 80 -12.29 -17.22 8.40
N ILE A 81 -12.39 -17.18 9.69
CA ILE A 81 -12.66 -18.34 10.51
C ILE A 81 -13.92 -18.08 11.31
N GLU A 82 -14.89 -18.98 11.20
CA GLU A 82 -16.12 -18.88 11.98
C GLU A 82 -15.89 -19.57 13.32
N GLY A 83 -16.21 -18.87 14.40
CA GLY A 83 -16.07 -19.43 15.73
C GLY A 83 -14.66 -19.21 16.28
N VAL A 84 -14.01 -20.27 16.70
CA VAL A 84 -12.72 -20.22 17.37
C VAL A 84 -11.59 -20.32 16.36
N PHE A 85 -10.57 -19.46 16.53
CA PHE A 85 -9.41 -19.49 15.67
C PHE A 85 -8.69 -20.84 15.78
N ARG A 86 -8.40 -21.46 14.64
CA ARG A 86 -7.78 -22.79 14.59
C ARG A 86 -6.31 -22.76 14.21
N GLY A 87 -5.78 -21.59 14.03
CA GLY A 87 -4.39 -21.43 13.73
C GLY A 87 -4.01 -21.82 12.32
N LYS A 88 -2.74 -21.69 12.03
CA LYS A 88 -2.12 -22.18 10.87
C LYS A 88 -0.91 -21.49 10.43
#